data_66836dc3db44d7705e8c6c3516bf0d1b
#
_entry.id   66836dc3db44d7705e8c6c3516bf0d1b
#
_cell.length_a   1.000
_cell.length_b   1.000
_cell.length_c   1.000
_cell.angle_alpha   90.00
_cell.angle_beta   90.00
_cell.angle_gamma   90.00
#
_symmetry.space_group_name_H-M   'P 1'
#
loop_
_entity.id
_entity.type
_entity.pdbx_description
1 polymer ?
#
loop_
_entity_poly.entity_id
_entity_poly.type
_entity_poly.pdbx_seq_one_letter_code
_entity_poly.pdbx_strand_id
1 'polypeptide(L)'
;MLSLQSEKIFSESLSQFINKIRAGSEKETARAITLLENRDLLSTKIMQQLYQNFNKPYIIGITGPAGSGKSSLLNLLVKQYLRNSEEKIAVIAVDPTAQKSGGAFLGDRIRMKDLAIDQRVFIRSMASRGSFGGVNTEVYDTAVILSAAGYQKIIIETIGVGQTEIDIVSLADTTLV
;
A
#
# COMPACT_ATOMS: atom_id res chain seq x y z
N MET A 1 27.06 20.29 -5.43
CA MET A 1 26.61 20.94 -4.17
C MET A 1 25.40 21.79 -4.52
N LEU A 2 24.20 21.47 -4.06
CA LEU A 2 23.02 22.32 -4.25
C LEU A 2 23.21 23.59 -3.39
N SER A 3 22.79 24.75 -3.88
CA SER A 3 22.85 25.97 -3.10
C SER A 3 21.92 25.87 -1.86
N LEU A 4 22.25 26.52 -0.76
CA LEU A 4 21.40 26.59 0.46
C LEU A 4 19.95 27.01 0.14
N GLN A 5 19.76 27.82 -0.89
CA GLN A 5 18.45 28.27 -1.35
C GLN A 5 17.67 27.17 -2.06
N SER A 6 18.35 26.31 -2.85
CA SER A 6 17.75 25.14 -3.50
C SER A 6 17.36 24.07 -2.50
N GLU A 7 18.15 23.85 -1.45
CA GLU A 7 17.84 22.93 -0.35
C GLU A 7 16.61 23.40 0.45
N LYS A 8 16.50 24.70 0.70
CA LYS A 8 15.34 25.28 1.41
C LYS A 8 14.06 25.15 0.61
N ILE A 9 14.08 25.49 -0.69
CA ILE A 9 12.91 25.34 -1.59
C ILE A 9 12.50 23.87 -1.67
N PHE A 10 13.46 22.96 -1.79
CA PHE A 10 13.20 21.52 -1.82
C PHE A 10 12.57 21.03 -0.50
N SER A 11 13.08 21.49 0.64
CA SER A 11 12.56 21.16 1.97
C SER A 11 11.11 21.67 2.15
N GLU A 12 10.82 22.89 1.73
CA GLU A 12 9.47 23.46 1.78
C GLU A 12 8.49 22.67 0.89
N SER A 13 8.90 22.32 -0.32
CA SER A 13 8.07 21.52 -1.24
C SER A 13 7.83 20.10 -0.74
N LEU A 14 8.83 19.49 -0.09
CA LEU A 14 8.70 18.17 0.53
C LEU A 14 7.72 18.21 1.72
N SER A 15 7.84 19.24 2.58
CA SER A 15 6.94 19.42 3.71
C SER A 15 5.48 19.62 3.28
N GLN A 16 5.25 20.38 2.20
CA GLN A 16 3.92 20.54 1.62
C GLN A 16 3.38 19.20 1.06
N PHE A 17 4.23 18.42 0.41
CA PHE A 17 3.85 17.09 -0.10
C PHE A 17 3.46 16.14 1.04
N ILE A 18 4.25 16.08 2.11
CA ILE A 18 3.95 15.28 3.30
C ILE A 18 2.64 15.73 3.98
N ASN A 19 2.43 17.05 4.10
CA ASN A 19 1.20 17.58 4.70
C ASN A 19 -0.04 17.19 3.88
N LYS A 20 0.05 17.15 2.55
CA LYS A 20 -1.04 16.66 1.70
C LYS A 20 -1.32 15.17 1.90
N ILE A 21 -0.28 14.33 2.07
CA ILE A 21 -0.47 12.92 2.43
C ILE A 21 -1.21 12.83 3.78
N ARG A 22 -0.75 13.53 4.79
CA ARG A 22 -1.37 13.55 6.13
C ARG A 22 -2.81 14.10 6.12
N ALA A 23 -3.12 14.99 5.19
CA ALA A 23 -4.47 15.48 4.95
C ALA A 23 -5.35 14.45 4.18
N GLY A 24 -4.82 13.28 3.86
CA GLY A 24 -5.55 12.21 3.19
C GLY A 24 -5.68 12.35 1.69
N SER A 25 -4.81 13.14 1.03
CA SER A 25 -4.82 13.26 -0.42
C SER A 25 -4.44 11.93 -1.09
N GLU A 26 -5.38 11.33 -1.79
CA GLU A 26 -5.18 10.08 -2.52
C GLU A 26 -4.10 10.22 -3.60
N LYS A 27 -4.08 11.35 -4.30
CA LYS A 27 -3.12 11.63 -5.38
C LYS A 27 -1.68 11.63 -4.87
N GLU A 28 -1.39 12.35 -3.80
CA GLU A 28 -0.05 12.42 -3.21
C GLU A 28 0.34 11.10 -2.54
N THR A 29 -0.61 10.41 -1.93
CA THR A 29 -0.43 9.05 -1.38
C THR A 29 -0.03 8.07 -2.48
N ALA A 30 -0.77 8.01 -3.58
CA ALA A 30 -0.46 7.15 -4.72
C ALA A 30 0.91 7.50 -5.35
N ARG A 31 1.26 8.79 -5.43
CA ARG A 31 2.55 9.25 -5.94
C ARG A 31 3.71 8.86 -5.01
N ALA A 32 3.54 8.97 -3.70
CA ALA A 32 4.56 8.52 -2.72
C ALA A 32 4.83 7.01 -2.85
N ILE A 33 3.78 6.20 -2.98
CA ILE A 33 3.91 4.76 -3.21
C ILE A 33 4.64 4.47 -4.53
N THR A 34 4.33 5.20 -5.61
CA THR A 34 5.02 5.05 -6.90
C THR A 34 6.51 5.40 -6.79
N LEU A 35 6.88 6.46 -6.06
CA LEU A 35 8.28 6.82 -5.81
C LEU A 35 8.99 5.73 -5.00
N LEU A 36 8.32 5.13 -4.03
CA LEU A 36 8.85 4.02 -3.25
C LEU A 36 9.11 2.79 -4.13
N GLU A 37 8.11 2.37 -4.92
CA GLU A 37 8.23 1.23 -5.84
C GLU A 37 9.36 1.42 -6.88
N ASN A 38 9.62 2.66 -7.31
CA ASN A 38 10.69 3.00 -8.24
C ASN A 38 12.05 3.21 -7.57
N ARG A 39 12.13 3.06 -6.24
CA ARG A 39 13.34 3.30 -5.44
C ARG A 39 13.94 4.68 -5.69
N ASP A 40 13.08 5.68 -5.91
CA ASP A 40 13.49 7.06 -6.09
C ASP A 40 14.14 7.61 -4.81
N LEU A 41 15.20 8.39 -4.97
CA LEU A 41 15.92 8.98 -3.82
C LEU A 41 15.01 9.83 -2.91
N LEU A 42 13.97 10.42 -3.49
CA LEU A 42 12.99 11.19 -2.74
C LEU A 42 12.17 10.30 -1.79
N SER A 43 11.94 9.02 -2.13
CA SER A 43 11.19 8.11 -1.27
C SER A 43 11.85 7.96 0.10
N THR A 44 13.18 7.89 0.18
CA THR A 44 13.90 7.80 1.46
C THR A 44 13.61 9.01 2.36
N LYS A 45 13.59 10.23 1.80
CA LYS A 45 13.29 11.45 2.56
C LYS A 45 11.82 11.50 3.00
N ILE A 46 10.90 11.04 2.15
CA ILE A 46 9.48 10.91 2.48
C ILE A 46 9.33 9.94 3.66
N MET A 47 9.91 8.76 3.58
CA MET A 47 9.81 7.74 4.62
C MET A 47 10.39 8.23 5.95
N GLN A 48 11.55 8.88 5.96
CA GLN A 48 12.14 9.46 7.17
C GLN A 48 11.18 10.41 7.90
N GLN A 49 10.41 11.22 7.17
CA GLN A 49 9.43 12.13 7.78
C GLN A 49 8.15 11.42 8.22
N LEU A 50 7.70 10.40 7.50
CA LEU A 50 6.49 9.66 7.84
C LEU A 50 6.70 8.77 9.07
N TYR A 51 7.88 8.14 9.21
CA TYR A 51 8.21 7.31 10.36
C TYR A 51 8.24 8.07 11.69
N GLN A 52 8.55 9.38 11.70
CA GLN A 52 8.59 10.18 12.94
C GLN A 52 7.26 10.22 13.69
N ASN A 53 6.14 10.09 13.00
CA ASN A 53 4.79 10.11 13.57
C ASN A 53 3.99 8.89 13.10
N PHE A 54 4.65 7.74 13.01
CA PHE A 54 4.02 6.51 12.55
C PHE A 54 3.04 5.98 13.60
N ASN A 55 1.78 5.85 13.19
CA ASN A 55 0.77 5.12 13.94
C ASN A 55 0.52 3.79 13.21
N LYS A 56 0.79 2.67 13.87
CA LYS A 56 0.69 1.35 13.24
C LYS A 56 -0.76 1.06 12.85
N PRO A 57 -1.08 0.85 11.56
CA PRO A 57 -2.41 0.42 11.14
C PRO A 57 -2.63 -1.04 11.51
N TYR A 58 -3.89 -1.48 11.52
CA TYR A 58 -4.21 -2.91 11.64
C TYR A 58 -4.10 -3.57 10.27
N ILE A 59 -3.22 -4.56 10.16
CA ILE A 59 -2.91 -5.24 8.91
C ILE A 59 -3.54 -6.63 8.89
N ILE A 60 -4.34 -6.92 7.86
CA ILE A 60 -4.94 -8.22 7.59
C ILE A 60 -4.29 -8.81 6.36
N GLY A 61 -3.63 -9.96 6.48
CA GLY A 61 -3.11 -10.73 5.36
C GLY A 61 -4.16 -11.73 4.86
N ILE A 62 -4.36 -11.82 3.55
CA ILE A 62 -5.16 -12.87 2.92
C ILE A 62 -4.28 -13.62 1.93
N THR A 63 -4.08 -14.90 2.20
CA THR A 63 -3.22 -15.77 1.40
C THR A 63 -3.93 -17.08 1.06
N GLY A 64 -3.32 -17.91 0.23
CA GLY A 64 -3.85 -19.23 -0.16
C GLY A 64 -3.82 -19.46 -1.67
N PRO A 65 -4.14 -20.67 -2.14
CA PRO A 65 -4.02 -21.06 -3.54
C PRO A 65 -4.91 -20.25 -4.48
N ALA A 66 -4.53 -20.21 -5.76
CA ALA A 66 -5.36 -19.59 -6.80
C ALA A 66 -6.74 -20.26 -6.86
N GLY A 67 -7.79 -19.46 -7.00
CA GLY A 67 -9.17 -19.96 -7.05
C GLY A 67 -9.81 -20.27 -5.70
N SER A 68 -9.14 -20.12 -4.57
CA SER A 68 -9.70 -20.40 -3.23
C SER A 68 -10.74 -19.38 -2.73
N GLY A 69 -11.01 -18.32 -3.50
CA GLY A 69 -12.03 -17.33 -3.14
C GLY A 69 -11.50 -16.11 -2.36
N LYS A 70 -10.18 -15.91 -2.25
CA LYS A 70 -9.56 -14.78 -1.53
C LYS A 70 -10.14 -13.42 -1.90
N SER A 71 -10.19 -13.09 -3.17
CA SER A 71 -10.71 -11.80 -3.64
C SER A 71 -12.21 -11.65 -3.37
N SER A 72 -12.98 -12.74 -3.37
CA SER A 72 -14.39 -12.72 -2.98
C SER A 72 -14.56 -12.46 -1.50
N LEU A 73 -13.75 -13.12 -0.67
CA LEU A 73 -13.70 -12.90 0.78
C LEU A 73 -13.28 -11.47 1.10
N LEU A 74 -12.22 -10.96 0.43
CA LEU A 74 -11.77 -9.58 0.56
C LEU A 74 -12.89 -8.58 0.28
N ASN A 75 -13.61 -8.75 -0.85
CA ASN A 75 -14.72 -7.88 -1.21
C ASN A 75 -15.82 -7.86 -0.14
N LEU A 76 -16.19 -9.02 0.40
CA LEU A 76 -17.19 -9.13 1.45
C LEU A 76 -16.70 -8.48 2.75
N LEU A 77 -15.44 -8.69 3.12
CA LEU A 77 -14.82 -8.14 4.32
C LEU A 77 -14.78 -6.62 4.27
N VAL A 78 -14.32 -6.03 3.16
CA VAL A 78 -14.30 -4.57 2.98
C VAL A 78 -15.72 -4.01 3.04
N LYS A 79 -16.69 -4.60 2.33
CA LYS A 79 -18.09 -4.16 2.37
C LYS A 79 -18.65 -4.19 3.80
N GLN A 80 -18.30 -5.21 4.58
CA GLN A 80 -18.75 -5.34 5.96
C GLN A 80 -18.13 -4.27 6.88
N TYR A 81 -16.84 -3.97 6.71
CA TYR A 81 -16.19 -2.87 7.43
C TYR A 81 -16.83 -1.52 7.09
N LEU A 82 -17.07 -1.23 5.82
CA LEU A 82 -17.67 0.04 5.37
C LEU A 82 -19.10 0.25 5.89
N ARG A 83 -19.84 -0.84 6.17
CA ARG A 83 -21.19 -0.77 6.76
C ARG A 83 -21.17 -0.45 8.25
N ASN A 84 -20.11 -0.86 8.95
CA ASN A 84 -20.04 -0.80 10.41
C ASN A 84 -19.09 0.29 10.94
N SER A 85 -18.36 0.97 10.05
CA SER A 85 -17.34 1.94 10.43
C SER A 85 -17.20 3.03 9.36
N GLU A 86 -16.84 4.23 9.79
CA GLU A 86 -16.48 5.35 8.92
C GLU A 86 -14.96 5.37 8.61
N GLU A 87 -14.22 4.39 9.10
CA GLU A 87 -12.78 4.29 8.90
C GLU A 87 -12.41 4.07 7.45
N LYS A 88 -11.26 4.63 7.05
CA LYS A 88 -10.67 4.40 5.75
C LYS A 88 -9.94 3.05 5.71
N ILE A 89 -10.08 2.34 4.59
CA ILE A 89 -9.49 1.02 4.36
C ILE A 89 -8.62 1.08 3.12
N ALA A 90 -7.42 0.51 3.19
CA ALA A 90 -6.59 0.30 2.02
C ALA A 90 -6.49 -1.18 1.68
N VAL A 91 -6.46 -1.48 0.39
CA VAL A 91 -6.24 -2.82 -0.16
C VAL A 91 -4.95 -2.81 -0.97
N ILE A 92 -4.03 -3.68 -0.62
CA ILE A 92 -2.77 -3.92 -1.35
C ILE A 92 -2.86 -5.31 -1.97
N ALA A 93 -2.90 -5.40 -3.29
CA ALA A 93 -2.81 -6.66 -4.01
C ALA A 93 -1.35 -6.87 -4.47
N VAL A 94 -0.69 -7.90 -3.94
CA VAL A 94 0.72 -8.22 -4.25
C VAL A 94 0.76 -9.34 -5.30
N ASP A 95 1.20 -9.00 -6.52
CA ASP A 95 1.29 -9.95 -7.64
C ASP A 95 2.76 -10.27 -7.97
N PRO A 96 3.21 -11.52 -7.78
CA PRO A 96 4.56 -11.94 -8.14
C PRO A 96 4.81 -11.93 -9.65
N THR A 97 3.76 -11.93 -10.47
CA THR A 97 3.88 -12.00 -11.95
C THR A 97 3.89 -10.64 -12.63
N ALA A 98 3.53 -9.58 -11.92
CA ALA A 98 3.42 -8.21 -12.47
C ALA A 98 4.72 -7.66 -13.06
N GLN A 99 5.89 -8.19 -12.67
CA GLN A 99 7.19 -7.85 -13.27
C GLN A 99 7.31 -8.24 -14.75
N LYS A 100 6.66 -9.33 -15.17
CA LYS A 100 6.78 -9.85 -16.54
C LYS A 100 5.85 -9.14 -17.52
N SER A 101 4.77 -8.52 -17.01
CA SER A 101 3.73 -7.88 -17.82
C SER A 101 3.86 -6.35 -17.95
N GLY A 102 4.85 -5.74 -17.31
CA GLY A 102 5.09 -4.29 -17.40
C GLY A 102 4.03 -3.41 -16.74
N GLY A 103 3.14 -3.96 -15.93
CA GLY A 103 2.10 -3.20 -15.22
C GLY A 103 1.28 -4.07 -14.28
N ALA A 104 0.68 -3.43 -13.27
CA ALA A 104 -0.24 -4.06 -12.35
C ALA A 104 -1.38 -4.76 -13.11
N PHE A 105 -1.71 -5.99 -12.73
CA PHE A 105 -2.70 -6.80 -13.43
C PHE A 105 -4.05 -6.08 -13.44
N LEU A 106 -4.50 -5.69 -14.64
CA LEU A 106 -5.76 -4.96 -14.86
C LEU A 106 -6.97 -5.76 -14.34
N GLY A 107 -6.84 -7.09 -14.27
CA GLY A 107 -7.89 -8.01 -13.82
C GLY A 107 -8.32 -7.82 -12.37
N ASP A 108 -7.42 -7.44 -11.46
CA ASP A 108 -7.76 -7.26 -10.04
C ASP A 108 -8.55 -5.97 -9.82
N ARG A 109 -8.20 -4.90 -10.53
CA ARG A 109 -8.98 -3.67 -10.53
C ARG A 109 -10.40 -3.87 -11.06
N ILE A 110 -10.58 -4.76 -12.04
CA ILE A 110 -11.90 -5.08 -12.58
C ILE A 110 -12.76 -5.82 -11.55
N ARG A 111 -12.16 -6.73 -10.78
CA ARG A 111 -12.87 -7.48 -9.73
C ARG A 111 -13.23 -6.63 -8.50
N MET A 112 -12.50 -5.53 -8.27
CA MET A 112 -12.68 -4.63 -7.13
C MET A 112 -13.33 -3.29 -7.52
N LYS A 113 -13.89 -3.16 -8.74
CA LYS A 113 -14.51 -1.91 -9.23
C LYS A 113 -15.56 -1.37 -8.27
N ASP A 114 -16.39 -2.24 -7.71
CA ASP A 114 -17.46 -1.85 -6.78
C ASP A 114 -16.91 -1.22 -5.48
N LEU A 115 -15.72 -1.64 -5.04
CA LEU A 115 -15.06 -1.09 -3.86
C LEU A 115 -14.39 0.26 -4.15
N ALA A 116 -13.85 0.43 -5.37
CA ALA A 116 -13.14 1.65 -5.78
C ALA A 116 -14.07 2.87 -5.92
N ILE A 117 -15.39 2.69 -5.85
CA ILE A 117 -16.38 3.79 -5.89
C ILE A 117 -16.48 4.49 -4.53
N ASP A 118 -16.22 3.78 -3.43
CA ASP A 118 -16.26 4.37 -2.08
C ASP A 118 -14.97 5.14 -1.80
N GLN A 119 -15.10 6.45 -1.53
CA GLN A 119 -13.95 7.35 -1.27
C GLN A 119 -13.14 6.98 -0.02
N ARG A 120 -13.65 6.09 0.82
CA ARG A 120 -12.94 5.55 1.99
C ARG A 120 -12.02 4.39 1.63
N VAL A 121 -12.08 3.88 0.38
CA VAL A 121 -11.30 2.72 -0.06
C VAL A 121 -10.19 3.13 -1.01
N PHE A 122 -8.95 2.81 -0.64
CA PHE A 122 -7.79 2.92 -1.52
C PHE A 122 -7.37 1.54 -2.01
N ILE A 123 -7.13 1.38 -3.30
CA ILE A 123 -6.69 0.11 -3.88
C ILE A 123 -5.39 0.29 -4.64
N ARG A 124 -4.38 -0.51 -4.29
CA ARG A 124 -3.08 -0.54 -4.98
C ARG A 124 -2.65 -1.96 -5.32
N SER A 125 -2.35 -2.20 -6.59
CA SER A 125 -1.65 -3.40 -7.00
C SER A 125 -0.15 -3.13 -7.01
N MET A 126 0.62 -4.00 -6.37
CA MET A 126 2.08 -3.91 -6.28
C MET A 126 2.72 -5.16 -6.89
N ALA A 127 3.84 -4.97 -7.58
CA ALA A 127 4.64 -6.09 -8.07
C ALA A 127 5.56 -6.62 -6.97
N SER A 128 5.54 -7.94 -6.72
CA SER A 128 6.59 -8.53 -5.89
C SER A 128 7.88 -8.64 -6.70
N ARG A 129 8.88 -7.84 -6.37
CA ARG A 129 10.14 -7.77 -7.14
C ARG A 129 11.13 -8.88 -6.82
N GLY A 130 10.69 -10.10 -6.46
CA GLY A 130 11.47 -11.33 -6.42
C GLY A 130 12.76 -11.33 -5.57
N SER A 131 13.00 -10.31 -4.77
CA SER A 131 14.17 -10.22 -3.89
C SER A 131 13.84 -10.86 -2.56
N PHE A 132 14.63 -11.81 -2.12
CA PHE A 132 14.58 -12.36 -0.76
C PHE A 132 14.52 -11.22 0.27
N GLY A 133 13.40 -11.09 1.00
CA GLY A 133 13.21 -10.05 2.01
C GLY A 133 12.80 -8.65 1.51
N GLY A 134 12.86 -8.35 0.19
CA GLY A 134 12.55 -7.02 -0.36
C GLY A 134 11.05 -6.71 -0.45
N VAL A 135 10.21 -7.72 -0.64
CA VAL A 135 8.74 -7.53 -0.70
C VAL A 135 8.21 -7.05 0.64
N ASN A 136 8.71 -7.60 1.75
CA ASN A 136 8.32 -7.21 3.09
C ASN A 136 8.56 -5.72 3.35
N THR A 137 9.72 -5.20 2.97
CA THR A 137 10.07 -3.80 3.23
C THR A 137 9.21 -2.84 2.41
N GLU A 138 9.04 -3.09 1.11
CA GLU A 138 8.25 -2.21 0.22
C GLU A 138 6.76 -2.21 0.61
N VAL A 139 6.20 -3.36 0.99
CA VAL A 139 4.81 -3.47 1.46
C VAL A 139 4.64 -2.81 2.81
N TYR A 140 5.60 -2.99 3.73
CA TYR A 140 5.59 -2.33 5.03
C TYR A 140 5.68 -0.80 4.90
N ASP A 141 6.61 -0.31 4.10
CA ASP A 141 6.76 1.13 3.83
C ASP A 141 5.49 1.70 3.16
N THR A 142 4.85 0.93 2.28
CA THR A 142 3.54 1.31 1.72
C THR A 142 2.47 1.40 2.82
N ALA A 143 2.46 0.49 3.78
CA ALA A 143 1.55 0.56 4.92
C ALA A 143 1.81 1.81 5.79
N VAL A 144 3.07 2.23 5.96
CA VAL A 144 3.42 3.49 6.63
C VAL A 144 2.86 4.71 5.90
N ILE A 145 3.01 4.77 4.56
CA ILE A 145 2.46 5.85 3.73
C ILE A 145 0.92 5.90 3.86
N LEU A 146 0.26 4.75 3.78
CA LEU A 146 -1.19 4.63 3.88
C LEU A 146 -1.70 5.03 5.27
N SER A 147 -1.01 4.59 6.33
CA SER A 147 -1.35 5.00 7.69
C SER A 147 -1.24 6.51 7.87
N ALA A 148 -0.18 7.14 7.35
CA ALA A 148 -0.02 8.58 7.37
C ALA A 148 -1.14 9.33 6.62
N ALA A 149 -1.73 8.69 5.60
CA ALA A 149 -2.88 9.21 4.85
C ALA A 149 -4.25 8.92 5.52
N GLY A 150 -4.21 8.32 6.72
CA GLY A 150 -5.41 8.08 7.54
C GLY A 150 -6.09 6.73 7.29
N TYR A 151 -5.46 5.78 6.59
CA TYR A 151 -5.97 4.42 6.43
C TYR A 151 -5.61 3.59 7.67
N GLN A 152 -6.59 3.29 8.50
CA GLN A 152 -6.42 2.60 9.78
C GLN A 152 -6.42 1.09 9.65
N LYS A 153 -7.04 0.56 8.59
CA LYS A 153 -7.06 -0.86 8.23
C LYS A 153 -6.46 -1.06 6.86
N ILE A 154 -5.53 -2.01 6.76
CA ILE A 154 -4.86 -2.36 5.51
C ILE A 154 -5.04 -3.86 5.28
N ILE A 155 -5.64 -4.22 4.15
CA ILE A 155 -5.79 -5.60 3.73
C ILE A 155 -4.78 -5.89 2.65
N ILE A 156 -3.94 -6.90 2.84
CA ILE A 156 -2.92 -7.33 1.90
C ILE A 156 -3.32 -8.69 1.34
N GLU A 157 -3.63 -8.74 0.05
CA GLU A 157 -3.93 -9.99 -0.66
C GLU A 157 -2.70 -10.42 -1.47
N THR A 158 -2.31 -11.70 -1.35
CA THR A 158 -1.32 -12.31 -2.23
C THR A 158 -1.97 -13.00 -3.40
N ILE A 159 -1.41 -12.79 -4.58
CA ILE A 159 -1.83 -13.49 -5.80
C ILE A 159 -0.78 -14.55 -6.13
N GLY A 160 -1.13 -15.82 -5.86
CA GLY A 160 -0.25 -16.94 -6.17
C GLY A 160 0.32 -17.66 -4.96
N VAL A 161 1.28 -18.54 -5.21
CA VAL A 161 1.94 -19.42 -4.23
C VAL A 161 3.42 -19.07 -4.14
N GLY A 162 3.98 -19.14 -2.93
CA GLY A 162 5.42 -19.04 -2.75
C GLY A 162 5.86 -18.17 -1.58
N GLN A 163 7.11 -17.68 -1.65
CA GLN A 163 7.76 -16.94 -0.56
C GLN A 163 6.99 -15.67 -0.12
N THR A 164 6.26 -15.04 -1.04
CA THR A 164 5.45 -13.84 -0.78
C THR A 164 4.37 -14.08 0.29
N GLU A 165 3.85 -15.32 0.39
CA GLU A 165 2.86 -15.70 1.40
C GLU A 165 3.46 -15.66 2.80
N ILE A 166 4.67 -16.20 2.98
CA ILE A 166 5.39 -16.20 4.26
C ILE A 166 5.71 -14.78 4.68
N ASP A 167 6.11 -13.94 3.73
CA ASP A 167 6.47 -12.55 3.98
C ASP A 167 5.27 -11.75 4.50
N ILE A 168 4.08 -11.98 3.96
CA ILE A 168 2.87 -11.27 4.39
C ILE A 168 2.37 -11.74 5.74
N VAL A 169 2.47 -13.04 6.03
CA VAL A 169 2.16 -13.59 7.36
C VAL A 169 2.96 -12.89 8.46
N SER A 170 4.23 -12.56 8.20
CA SER A 170 5.09 -11.87 9.17
C SER A 170 4.75 -10.39 9.38
N LEU A 171 4.06 -9.76 8.43
CA LEU A 171 3.64 -8.34 8.51
C LEU A 171 2.25 -8.16 9.11
N ALA A 172 1.37 -9.15 8.94
CA ALA A 172 -0.03 -9.05 9.30
C ALA A 172 -0.25 -9.25 10.80
N ASP A 173 -1.18 -8.48 11.37
CA ASP A 173 -1.70 -8.69 12.72
C ASP A 173 -2.67 -9.89 12.75
N THR A 174 -3.34 -10.16 11.63
CA THR A 174 -4.20 -11.32 11.41
C THR A 174 -4.00 -11.87 10.00
N THR A 175 -3.88 -13.18 9.87
CA THR A 175 -3.77 -13.85 8.57
C THR A 175 -4.95 -14.80 8.35
N LEU A 176 -5.56 -14.67 7.17
CA LEU A 176 -6.59 -15.57 6.65
C LEU A 176 -5.96 -16.47 5.57
N VAL A 177 -6.16 -17.78 5.66
CA VAL A 177 -5.60 -18.78 4.74
C VAL A 177 -6.72 -19.59 4.11
#